data_b52bbe06b8cbf35a11506950588d2f48
#
_entry.id   b52bbe06b8cbf35a11506950588d2f48
#
_cell.length_a   1.000
_cell.length_b   1.000
_cell.length_c   1.000
_cell.angle_alpha   90.00
_cell.angle_beta   90.00
_cell.angle_gamma   90.00
#
_symmetry.space_group_name_H-M   'P 1'
#
loop_
_entity.id
_entity.type
_entity.pdbx_description
1 polymer ?
#
loop_
_entity_poly.entity_id
_entity_poly.type
_entity_poly.pdbx_seq_one_letter_code
_entity_poly.pdbx_strand_id
1 'polypeptide(L)'
;MSARLHVDLKALTSNIARVRETVTPAELMLVVKDDAYGHGLEPVVHAAAAAGVTWFGAFDVRTGAAVRAAAGSDARVFAWIAASRDDFGAAIAARIDLGVGDAGLLEELADAAADAGATPQVHLKIDTGLHRNGVRPEDWPAFVARAAELQSAGLIDVVGVWSHIAEASDAEDDDARAVFEAALAQAEAAGIHPSVRHLAASAASFARPEFRYDMVRVGAFCYGIRSAGGPSAEDLGLEPIARLEADVVAVQDEAVRIGLGALDGLPTSLQGRAGVGTPGGRRPLLAVGGSESLVGTWPGAATGDVVRIYGTATDGEGSATDLAELIDTIGEEIAVRVSPLIPRVYT
;
A
#
# COMPACT_ATOMS: atom_id res chain seq x y z
N MET A 1 9.50 18.84 -19.46
CA MET A 1 9.93 18.10 -18.26
C MET A 1 10.70 16.89 -18.77
N SER A 2 11.85 16.61 -18.19
CA SER A 2 12.79 15.59 -18.67
C SER A 2 12.63 14.22 -17.99
N ALA A 3 11.66 14.06 -17.05
CA ALA A 3 11.37 12.80 -16.42
C ALA A 3 9.86 12.54 -16.36
N ARG A 4 9.46 11.26 -16.32
CA ARG A 4 8.06 10.81 -16.23
C ARG A 4 7.95 9.45 -15.59
N LEU A 5 6.84 9.21 -14.90
CA LEU A 5 6.46 7.90 -14.37
C LEU A 5 5.33 7.33 -15.25
N HIS A 6 5.63 6.29 -15.99
CA HIS A 6 4.60 5.52 -16.69
C HIS A 6 3.93 4.57 -15.72
N VAL A 7 2.60 4.50 -15.77
CA VAL A 7 1.78 3.61 -14.95
C VAL A 7 0.89 2.78 -15.87
N ASP A 8 1.12 1.49 -15.92
CA ASP A 8 0.33 0.54 -16.68
C ASP A 8 -0.87 0.04 -15.87
N LEU A 9 -2.06 0.57 -16.20
CA LEU A 9 -3.30 0.21 -15.53
C LEU A 9 -3.80 -1.19 -15.92
N LYS A 10 -3.35 -1.72 -17.06
CA LYS A 10 -3.67 -3.11 -17.45
C LYS A 10 -2.87 -4.09 -16.63
N ALA A 11 -1.57 -3.83 -16.43
CA ALA A 11 -0.75 -4.63 -15.52
C ALA A 11 -1.31 -4.59 -14.10
N LEU A 12 -1.78 -3.41 -13.61
CA LEU A 12 -2.48 -3.29 -12.34
C LEU A 12 -3.68 -4.25 -12.26
N THR A 13 -4.58 -4.21 -13.25
CA THR A 13 -5.78 -5.06 -13.25
C THR A 13 -5.45 -6.55 -13.38
N SER A 14 -4.40 -6.89 -14.11
CA SER A 14 -3.87 -8.26 -14.19
C SER A 14 -3.33 -8.74 -12.84
N ASN A 15 -2.54 -7.92 -12.16
CA ASN A 15 -2.05 -8.22 -10.80
C ASN A 15 -3.21 -8.38 -9.81
N ILE A 16 -4.22 -7.50 -9.85
CA ILE A 16 -5.44 -7.62 -9.03
C ILE A 16 -6.13 -8.95 -9.27
N ALA A 17 -6.29 -9.37 -10.53
CA ALA A 17 -6.90 -10.65 -10.88
C ALA A 17 -6.07 -11.82 -10.33
N ARG A 18 -4.73 -11.77 -10.46
CA ARG A 18 -3.81 -12.77 -9.93
C ARG A 18 -3.89 -12.88 -8.40
N VAL A 19 -3.92 -11.74 -7.69
CA VAL A 19 -4.09 -11.71 -6.23
C VAL A 19 -5.42 -12.37 -5.84
N ARG A 20 -6.53 -11.97 -6.47
CA ARG A 20 -7.87 -12.53 -6.18
C ARG A 20 -7.93 -14.03 -6.40
N GLU A 21 -7.36 -14.52 -7.49
CA GLU A 21 -7.25 -15.97 -7.76
C GLU A 21 -6.52 -16.69 -6.62
N THR A 22 -5.37 -16.14 -6.19
CA THR A 22 -4.52 -16.74 -5.15
C THR A 22 -5.19 -16.78 -3.80
N VAL A 23 -5.92 -15.72 -3.42
CA VAL A 23 -6.46 -15.59 -2.05
C VAL A 23 -7.86 -16.15 -1.89
N THR A 24 -8.55 -16.51 -2.97
CA THR A 24 -9.89 -17.11 -2.92
C THR A 24 -9.95 -18.25 -1.89
N PRO A 25 -11.00 -18.32 -1.00
CA PRO A 25 -12.25 -17.54 -1.05
C PRO A 25 -12.22 -16.19 -0.30
N ALA A 26 -11.09 -15.78 0.29
CA ALA A 26 -10.98 -14.50 0.98
C ALA A 26 -11.20 -13.32 0.02
N GLU A 27 -11.82 -12.24 0.52
CA GLU A 27 -11.98 -11.02 -0.25
C GLU A 27 -10.67 -10.22 -0.31
N LEU A 28 -10.50 -9.47 -1.39
CA LEU A 28 -9.39 -8.54 -1.55
C LEU A 28 -9.81 -7.13 -1.15
N MET A 29 -9.13 -6.54 -0.15
CA MET A 29 -9.09 -5.10 0.06
C MET A 29 -7.83 -4.55 -0.62
N LEU A 30 -8.01 -3.75 -1.68
CA LEU A 30 -6.89 -3.05 -2.33
C LEU A 30 -6.44 -1.87 -1.46
N VAL A 31 -5.19 -1.90 -1.01
CA VAL A 31 -4.59 -0.81 -0.23
C VAL A 31 -4.07 0.27 -1.16
N VAL A 32 -4.55 1.51 -0.97
CA VAL A 32 -4.26 2.67 -1.83
C VAL A 32 -3.65 3.86 -1.08
N LYS A 33 -2.94 3.59 0.03
CA LYS A 33 -2.21 4.61 0.80
C LYS A 33 -1.15 5.31 -0.05
N ASP A 34 -0.67 6.47 0.42
CA ASP A 34 0.46 7.20 -0.16
C ASP A 34 0.27 7.49 -1.67
N ASP A 35 -0.92 8.03 -2.03
CA ASP A 35 -1.31 8.29 -3.43
C ASP A 35 -1.24 7.03 -4.31
N ALA A 36 -1.81 5.91 -3.80
CA ALA A 36 -1.69 4.59 -4.42
C ALA A 36 -0.21 4.20 -4.67
N TYR A 37 0.61 4.28 -3.60
CA TYR A 37 2.06 4.05 -3.67
C TYR A 37 2.77 4.95 -4.69
N GLY A 38 2.33 6.20 -4.80
CA GLY A 38 2.89 7.19 -5.73
C GLY A 38 2.44 7.04 -7.18
N HIS A 39 1.52 6.12 -7.46
CA HIS A 39 1.05 5.86 -8.83
C HIS A 39 -0.13 6.74 -9.26
N GLY A 40 -0.70 7.54 -8.34
CA GLY A 40 -1.87 8.38 -8.58
C GLY A 40 -3.17 7.69 -8.15
N LEU A 41 -3.78 8.21 -7.06
CA LEU A 41 -4.92 7.60 -6.40
C LEU A 41 -6.12 7.41 -7.32
N GLU A 42 -6.56 8.48 -7.98
CA GLU A 42 -7.81 8.49 -8.75
C GLU A 42 -7.78 7.52 -9.95
N PRO A 43 -6.77 7.52 -10.84
CA PRO A 43 -6.69 6.56 -11.95
C PRO A 43 -6.60 5.11 -11.49
N VAL A 44 -5.83 4.84 -10.41
CA VAL A 44 -5.71 3.49 -9.83
C VAL A 44 -7.04 3.01 -9.28
N VAL A 45 -7.74 3.84 -8.50
CA VAL A 45 -9.05 3.49 -7.92
C VAL A 45 -10.09 3.25 -9.02
N HIS A 46 -10.14 4.11 -10.04
CA HIS A 46 -11.05 3.92 -11.18
C HIS A 46 -10.80 2.60 -11.90
N ALA A 47 -9.53 2.28 -12.22
CA ALA A 47 -9.17 1.04 -12.90
C ALA A 47 -9.50 -0.19 -12.05
N ALA A 48 -9.19 -0.14 -10.74
CA ALA A 48 -9.48 -1.23 -9.82
C ALA A 48 -11.00 -1.44 -9.62
N ALA A 49 -11.77 -0.38 -9.47
CA ALA A 49 -13.24 -0.48 -9.36
C ALA A 49 -13.86 -1.07 -10.65
N ALA A 50 -13.38 -0.64 -11.82
CA ALA A 50 -13.81 -1.21 -13.10
C ALA A 50 -13.41 -2.70 -13.24
N ALA A 51 -12.32 -3.15 -12.59
CA ALA A 51 -11.91 -4.55 -12.49
C ALA A 51 -12.66 -5.32 -11.39
N GLY A 52 -13.67 -4.71 -10.76
CA GLY A 52 -14.54 -5.34 -9.77
C GLY A 52 -13.97 -5.40 -8.35
N VAL A 53 -13.01 -4.53 -7.99
CA VAL A 53 -12.60 -4.35 -6.60
C VAL A 53 -13.71 -3.64 -5.84
N THR A 54 -14.17 -4.25 -4.76
CA THR A 54 -15.27 -3.76 -3.93
C THR A 54 -14.80 -3.14 -2.62
N TRP A 55 -13.58 -3.46 -2.16
CA TRP A 55 -12.99 -2.95 -0.94
C TRP A 55 -11.69 -2.17 -1.20
N PHE A 56 -11.60 -0.99 -0.61
CA PHE A 56 -10.41 -0.13 -0.68
C PHE A 56 -9.93 0.21 0.72
N GLY A 57 -8.63 0.06 0.96
CA GLY A 57 -7.98 0.40 2.22
C GLY A 57 -7.20 1.71 2.11
N ALA A 58 -7.65 2.73 2.82
CA ALA A 58 -7.03 4.05 2.90
C ALA A 58 -6.26 4.23 4.20
N PHE A 59 -5.18 5.02 4.17
CA PHE A 59 -4.40 5.32 5.38
C PHE A 59 -5.22 6.16 6.38
N ASP A 60 -5.85 7.21 5.90
CA ASP A 60 -6.60 8.19 6.69
C ASP A 60 -7.96 8.51 6.08
N VAL A 61 -8.78 9.24 6.82
CA VAL A 61 -10.14 9.62 6.42
C VAL A 61 -10.13 10.51 5.18
N ARG A 62 -9.15 11.41 5.03
CA ARG A 62 -9.02 12.27 3.86
C ARG A 62 -8.78 11.47 2.59
N THR A 63 -7.85 10.52 2.65
CA THR A 63 -7.61 9.57 1.55
C THR A 63 -8.86 8.72 1.29
N GLY A 64 -9.53 8.25 2.35
CA GLY A 64 -10.79 7.50 2.24
C GLY A 64 -11.90 8.28 1.53
N ALA A 65 -12.03 9.58 1.80
CA ALA A 65 -13.00 10.44 1.11
C ALA A 65 -12.67 10.60 -0.39
N ALA A 66 -11.38 10.72 -0.74
CA ALA A 66 -10.94 10.76 -2.14
C ALA A 66 -11.20 9.42 -2.85
N VAL A 67 -10.95 8.29 -2.18
CA VAL A 67 -11.30 6.94 -2.68
C VAL A 67 -12.81 6.82 -2.90
N ARG A 68 -13.63 7.26 -1.93
CA ARG A 68 -15.10 7.26 -2.06
C ARG A 68 -15.55 8.05 -3.28
N ALA A 69 -14.96 9.22 -3.52
CA ALA A 69 -15.28 10.06 -4.67
C ALA A 69 -14.92 9.36 -6.01
N ALA A 70 -13.78 8.67 -6.06
CA ALA A 70 -13.31 7.97 -7.26
C ALA A 70 -14.01 6.62 -7.49
N ALA A 71 -14.22 5.80 -6.45
CA ALA A 71 -14.80 4.46 -6.56
C ALA A 71 -16.35 4.45 -6.61
N GLY A 72 -16.99 5.55 -6.20
CA GLY A 72 -18.45 5.63 -6.13
C GLY A 72 -19.04 5.05 -4.84
N SER A 73 -20.40 5.06 -4.77
CA SER A 73 -21.15 4.71 -3.55
C SER A 73 -21.13 3.24 -3.19
N ASP A 74 -20.91 2.36 -4.15
CA ASP A 74 -21.05 0.90 -3.99
C ASP A 74 -19.77 0.25 -3.43
N ALA A 75 -18.63 0.94 -3.54
CA ALA A 75 -17.38 0.48 -2.94
C ALA A 75 -17.43 0.61 -1.42
N ARG A 76 -16.81 -0.34 -0.70
CA ARG A 76 -16.50 -0.20 0.71
C ARG A 76 -15.13 0.43 0.88
N VAL A 77 -15.03 1.38 1.79
CA VAL A 77 -13.79 2.10 2.06
C VAL A 77 -13.47 1.98 3.54
N PHE A 78 -12.29 1.45 3.84
CA PHE A 78 -11.78 1.30 5.19
C PHE A 78 -10.61 2.26 5.41
N ALA A 79 -10.66 3.10 6.45
CA ALA A 79 -9.57 3.96 6.87
C ALA A 79 -9.10 3.55 8.27
N TRP A 80 -7.78 3.36 8.45
CA TRP A 80 -7.26 2.86 9.73
C TRP A 80 -6.64 3.93 10.62
N ILE A 81 -6.59 5.19 10.17
CA ILE A 81 -6.22 6.34 10.98
C ILE A 81 -7.34 7.38 10.92
N ALA A 82 -7.90 7.68 12.08
CA ALA A 82 -8.69 8.85 12.37
C ALA A 82 -8.11 9.47 13.65
N ALA A 83 -7.80 10.75 13.64
CA ALA A 83 -7.02 11.40 14.68
C ALA A 83 -7.79 12.53 15.39
N SER A 84 -9.01 12.85 14.95
CA SER A 84 -9.76 13.97 15.46
C SER A 84 -11.28 13.75 15.33
N ARG A 85 -12.05 14.52 16.10
CA ARG A 85 -13.51 14.54 15.99
C ARG A 85 -13.99 14.97 14.58
N ASP A 86 -13.25 15.85 13.91
CA ASP A 86 -13.56 16.24 12.54
C ASP A 86 -13.38 15.09 11.56
N ASP A 87 -12.37 14.24 11.77
CA ASP A 87 -12.19 13.00 10.98
C ASP A 87 -13.38 12.07 11.17
N PHE A 88 -13.88 11.88 12.40
CA PHE A 88 -15.03 11.02 12.63
C PHE A 88 -16.29 11.54 11.92
N GLY A 89 -16.56 12.84 12.00
CA GLY A 89 -17.66 13.48 11.28
C GLY A 89 -17.55 13.29 9.76
N ALA A 90 -16.36 13.49 9.21
CA ALA A 90 -16.08 13.30 7.78
C ALA A 90 -16.24 11.83 7.35
N ALA A 91 -15.75 10.88 8.16
CA ALA A 91 -15.86 9.45 7.89
C ALA A 91 -17.33 8.99 7.89
N ILE A 92 -18.12 9.43 8.88
CA ILE A 92 -19.55 9.14 8.97
C ILE A 92 -20.27 9.68 7.71
N ALA A 93 -20.03 10.94 7.37
CA ALA A 93 -20.66 11.57 6.19
C ALA A 93 -20.30 10.86 4.88
N ALA A 94 -19.05 10.40 4.74
CA ALA A 94 -18.56 9.69 3.55
C ALA A 94 -18.81 8.16 3.60
N ARG A 95 -19.41 7.64 4.68
CA ARG A 95 -19.62 6.20 4.89
C ARG A 95 -18.33 5.41 4.73
N ILE A 96 -17.31 5.83 5.50
CA ILE A 96 -16.00 5.17 5.59
C ILE A 96 -16.00 4.31 6.84
N ASP A 97 -15.64 3.04 6.70
CA ASP A 97 -15.43 2.13 7.82
C ASP A 97 -14.14 2.52 8.55
N LEU A 98 -14.16 2.55 9.88
CA LEU A 98 -13.03 3.04 10.67
C LEU A 98 -12.32 1.92 11.42
N GLY A 99 -10.99 1.91 11.33
CA GLY A 99 -10.15 1.08 12.19
C GLY A 99 -9.97 1.75 13.56
N VAL A 100 -10.44 1.10 14.62
CA VAL A 100 -10.35 1.61 16.00
C VAL A 100 -9.49 0.68 16.84
N GLY A 101 -8.36 1.18 17.33
CA GLY A 101 -7.40 0.42 18.13
C GLY A 101 -7.00 1.14 19.42
N ASP A 102 -7.89 1.97 19.96
CA ASP A 102 -7.70 2.72 21.19
C ASP A 102 -9.06 3.01 21.85
N ALA A 103 -9.12 2.89 23.19
CA ALA A 103 -10.37 3.07 23.92
C ALA A 103 -10.88 4.53 23.92
N GLY A 104 -9.96 5.50 23.94
CA GLY A 104 -10.32 6.92 23.86
C GLY A 104 -10.95 7.25 22.52
N LEU A 105 -10.35 6.77 21.41
CA LEU A 105 -10.89 6.95 20.06
C LEU A 105 -12.26 6.26 19.89
N LEU A 106 -12.49 5.14 20.56
CA LEU A 106 -13.79 4.46 20.54
C LEU A 106 -14.88 5.32 21.16
N GLU A 107 -14.61 5.95 22.31
CA GLU A 107 -15.58 6.86 22.97
C GLU A 107 -15.82 8.14 22.15
N GLU A 108 -14.76 8.76 21.63
CA GLU A 108 -14.88 9.96 20.79
C GLU A 108 -15.69 9.69 19.51
N LEU A 109 -15.52 8.49 18.91
CA LEU A 109 -16.31 8.07 17.76
C LEU A 109 -17.79 7.88 18.13
N ALA A 110 -18.07 7.25 19.30
CA ALA A 110 -19.44 7.04 19.77
C ALA A 110 -20.15 8.38 20.05
N ASP A 111 -19.42 9.37 20.62
CA ASP A 111 -19.93 10.72 20.81
C ASP A 111 -20.23 11.43 19.47
N ALA A 112 -19.32 11.31 18.50
CA ALA A 112 -19.52 11.87 17.17
C ALA A 112 -20.70 11.21 16.43
N ALA A 113 -20.88 9.89 16.60
CA ALA A 113 -22.00 9.13 16.07
C ALA A 113 -23.34 9.59 16.65
N ALA A 114 -23.38 9.80 17.98
CA ALA A 114 -24.58 10.32 18.68
C ALA A 114 -24.96 11.70 18.17
N ASP A 115 -23.98 12.60 18.03
CA ASP A 115 -24.20 13.96 17.51
C ASP A 115 -24.69 13.96 16.05
N ALA A 116 -24.19 13.02 15.23
CA ALA A 116 -24.58 12.88 13.83
C ALA A 116 -25.90 12.11 13.65
N GLY A 117 -26.41 11.43 14.68
CA GLY A 117 -27.55 10.52 14.59
C GLY A 117 -27.31 9.36 13.62
N ALA A 118 -26.07 8.83 13.59
CA ALA A 118 -25.62 7.81 12.64
C ALA A 118 -24.95 6.64 13.39
N THR A 119 -24.84 5.49 12.73
CA THR A 119 -24.18 4.30 13.27
C THR A 119 -23.01 3.94 12.36
N PRO A 120 -21.78 4.44 12.60
CA PRO A 120 -20.60 4.16 11.79
C PRO A 120 -20.19 2.69 11.92
N GLN A 121 -19.69 2.14 10.80
CA GLN A 121 -19.09 0.81 10.77
C GLN A 121 -17.64 0.86 11.27
N VAL A 122 -17.29 -0.06 12.16
CA VAL A 122 -15.96 -0.10 12.78
C VAL A 122 -15.31 -1.47 12.68
N HIS A 123 -13.97 -1.45 12.56
CA HIS A 123 -13.12 -2.62 12.65
C HIS A 123 -12.22 -2.47 13.88
N LEU A 124 -12.42 -3.29 14.89
CA LEU A 124 -11.64 -3.26 16.13
C LEU A 124 -10.25 -3.83 15.89
N LYS A 125 -9.22 -3.12 16.33
CA LYS A 125 -7.82 -3.51 16.14
C LYS A 125 -7.18 -4.01 17.41
N ILE A 126 -6.71 -5.27 17.39
CA ILE A 126 -5.83 -5.84 18.39
C ILE A 126 -4.35 -5.65 17.99
N ASP A 127 -3.46 -5.36 18.94
CA ASP A 127 -2.01 -5.44 18.74
C ASP A 127 -1.55 -6.86 19.00
N THR A 128 -1.08 -7.53 17.97
CA THR A 128 -0.64 -8.93 18.03
C THR A 128 0.88 -9.08 18.11
N GLY A 129 1.60 -8.00 18.46
CA GLY A 129 3.05 -8.04 18.63
C GLY A 129 3.85 -7.05 17.80
N LEU A 130 3.24 -6.38 16.80
CA LEU A 130 3.93 -5.34 16.02
C LEU A 130 4.18 -4.05 16.81
N HIS A 131 3.42 -3.80 17.89
CA HIS A 131 3.56 -2.68 18.82
C HIS A 131 3.55 -1.29 18.17
N ARG A 132 2.83 -1.15 17.06
CA ARG A 132 2.69 0.11 16.32
C ARG A 132 1.36 0.83 16.58
N ASN A 133 0.27 0.07 16.64
CA ASN A 133 -1.10 0.54 16.86
C ASN A 133 -2.01 -0.66 17.13
N GLY A 134 -3.01 -0.49 17.96
CA GLY A 134 -3.97 -1.54 18.36
C GLY A 134 -4.06 -1.66 19.88
N VAL A 135 -5.17 -2.21 20.37
CA VAL A 135 -5.37 -2.47 21.79
C VAL A 135 -4.48 -3.64 22.22
N ARG A 136 -3.81 -3.51 23.36
CA ARG A 136 -2.97 -4.58 23.91
C ARG A 136 -3.81 -5.77 24.34
N PRO A 137 -3.28 -7.01 24.27
CA PRO A 137 -4.03 -8.21 24.67
C PRO A 137 -4.59 -8.16 26.09
N GLU A 138 -3.87 -7.54 27.03
CA GLU A 138 -4.30 -7.37 28.40
C GLU A 138 -5.52 -6.44 28.56
N ASP A 139 -5.66 -5.43 27.69
CA ASP A 139 -6.74 -4.45 27.69
C ASP A 139 -7.91 -4.86 26.79
N TRP A 140 -7.68 -5.83 25.89
CA TRP A 140 -8.65 -6.25 24.90
C TRP A 140 -9.99 -6.70 25.45
N PRO A 141 -10.08 -7.50 26.55
CA PRO A 141 -11.37 -7.91 27.11
C PRO A 141 -12.26 -6.73 27.54
N ALA A 142 -11.67 -5.71 28.18
CA ALA A 142 -12.41 -4.52 28.58
C ALA A 142 -12.84 -3.68 27.38
N PHE A 143 -11.97 -3.56 26.37
CA PHE A 143 -12.24 -2.84 25.14
C PHE A 143 -13.40 -3.45 24.34
N VAL A 144 -13.41 -4.78 24.13
CA VAL A 144 -14.51 -5.43 23.38
C VAL A 144 -15.80 -5.42 24.16
N ALA A 145 -15.78 -5.54 25.49
CA ALA A 145 -16.98 -5.40 26.31
C ALA A 145 -17.60 -4.00 26.13
N ARG A 146 -16.77 -2.95 26.15
CA ARG A 146 -17.24 -1.59 25.91
C ARG A 146 -17.75 -1.38 24.48
N ALA A 147 -17.09 -1.93 23.48
CA ALA A 147 -17.57 -1.90 22.09
C ALA A 147 -18.93 -2.58 21.93
N ALA A 148 -19.15 -3.71 22.62
CA ALA A 148 -20.45 -4.40 22.63
C ALA A 148 -21.57 -3.56 23.27
N GLU A 149 -21.27 -2.82 24.35
CA GLU A 149 -22.22 -1.87 24.95
C GLU A 149 -22.62 -0.76 23.96
N LEU A 150 -21.63 -0.16 23.31
CA LEU A 150 -21.85 0.90 22.32
C LEU A 150 -22.62 0.40 21.10
N GLN A 151 -22.33 -0.80 20.63
CA GLN A 151 -23.08 -1.46 19.57
C GLN A 151 -24.54 -1.72 19.99
N SER A 152 -24.75 -2.23 21.21
CA SER A 152 -26.10 -2.46 21.74
C SER A 152 -26.89 -1.16 21.89
N ALA A 153 -26.22 -0.05 22.15
CA ALA A 153 -26.81 1.29 22.17
C ALA A 153 -27.05 1.89 20.76
N GLY A 154 -26.63 1.21 19.69
CA GLY A 154 -26.77 1.69 18.31
C GLY A 154 -25.83 2.82 17.91
N LEU A 155 -24.75 3.04 18.68
CA LEU A 155 -23.78 4.12 18.46
C LEU A 155 -22.67 3.70 17.49
N ILE A 156 -22.39 2.40 17.36
CA ILE A 156 -21.43 1.84 16.39
C ILE A 156 -21.98 0.51 15.86
N ASP A 157 -21.45 0.06 14.71
CA ASP A 157 -21.66 -1.28 14.17
C ASP A 157 -20.29 -1.95 13.96
N VAL A 158 -19.98 -2.95 14.80
CA VAL A 158 -18.69 -3.66 14.73
C VAL A 158 -18.75 -4.70 13.62
N VAL A 159 -18.29 -4.33 12.46
CA VAL A 159 -18.29 -5.19 11.26
C VAL A 159 -17.00 -5.97 11.10
N GLY A 160 -15.91 -5.55 11.74
CA GLY A 160 -14.62 -6.22 11.59
C GLY A 160 -13.79 -6.31 12.86
N VAL A 161 -12.92 -7.33 12.90
CA VAL A 161 -11.78 -7.42 13.81
C VAL A 161 -10.51 -7.66 13.01
N TRP A 162 -9.43 -6.94 13.34
CA TRP A 162 -8.22 -7.00 12.55
C TRP A 162 -6.94 -6.78 13.34
N SER A 163 -5.82 -7.18 12.73
CA SER A 163 -4.48 -6.82 13.16
C SER A 163 -3.55 -6.67 11.95
N HIS A 164 -2.28 -6.45 12.21
CA HIS A 164 -1.22 -6.39 11.21
C HIS A 164 0.02 -7.08 11.76
N ILE A 165 0.51 -8.08 11.03
CA ILE A 165 1.69 -8.85 11.39
C ILE A 165 2.97 -8.16 10.90
N ALA A 166 4.10 -8.52 11.50
CA ALA A 166 5.39 -7.93 11.15
C ALA A 166 5.99 -8.51 9.86
N GLU A 167 5.60 -9.75 9.48
CA GLU A 167 6.22 -10.52 8.40
C GLU A 167 7.76 -10.63 8.57
N ALA A 168 8.22 -10.72 9.85
CA ALA A 168 9.63 -10.78 10.20
C ALA A 168 10.18 -12.22 10.28
N SER A 169 9.37 -13.16 10.80
CA SER A 169 9.64 -14.59 10.79
C SER A 169 8.35 -15.39 10.92
N ASP A 170 8.36 -16.63 10.43
CA ASP A 170 7.20 -17.52 10.55
C ASP A 170 6.78 -17.75 12.00
N ALA A 171 7.74 -17.85 12.92
CA ALA A 171 7.47 -18.08 14.34
C ALA A 171 6.77 -16.87 14.99
N GLU A 172 7.27 -15.66 14.75
CA GLU A 172 6.64 -14.43 15.27
C GLU A 172 5.25 -14.19 14.66
N ASP A 173 5.06 -14.52 13.38
CA ASP A 173 3.77 -14.42 12.73
C ASP A 173 2.79 -15.48 13.26
N ASP A 174 3.24 -16.72 13.57
CA ASP A 174 2.41 -17.74 14.23
C ASP A 174 1.98 -17.31 15.64
N ASP A 175 2.87 -16.71 16.42
CA ASP A 175 2.55 -16.14 17.73
C ASP A 175 1.52 -15.01 17.59
N ALA A 176 1.71 -14.11 16.63
CA ALA A 176 0.76 -13.05 16.33
C ALA A 176 -0.62 -13.58 15.92
N ARG A 177 -0.67 -14.66 15.15
CA ARG A 177 -1.90 -15.34 14.78
C ARG A 177 -2.58 -15.96 16.01
N ALA A 178 -1.84 -16.60 16.89
CA ALA A 178 -2.40 -17.18 18.13
C ALA A 178 -3.04 -16.10 19.01
N VAL A 179 -2.41 -14.93 19.15
CA VAL A 179 -3.00 -13.77 19.85
C VAL A 179 -4.27 -13.29 19.15
N PHE A 180 -4.27 -13.24 17.80
CA PHE A 180 -5.43 -12.83 17.03
C PHE A 180 -6.62 -13.78 17.21
N GLU A 181 -6.41 -15.10 17.18
CA GLU A 181 -7.43 -16.12 17.44
C GLU A 181 -8.03 -15.98 18.86
N ALA A 182 -7.17 -15.77 19.86
CA ALA A 182 -7.65 -15.53 21.24
C ALA A 182 -8.50 -14.26 21.33
N ALA A 183 -8.10 -13.19 20.62
CA ALA A 183 -8.84 -11.94 20.56
C ALA A 183 -10.22 -12.11 19.88
N LEU A 184 -10.29 -12.90 18.81
CA LEU A 184 -11.56 -13.23 18.15
C LEU A 184 -12.52 -13.97 19.09
N ALA A 185 -12.03 -14.98 19.83
CA ALA A 185 -12.82 -15.73 20.78
C ALA A 185 -13.35 -14.83 21.92
N GLN A 186 -12.55 -13.87 22.39
CA GLN A 186 -12.96 -12.90 23.42
C GLN A 186 -14.01 -11.92 22.88
N ALA A 187 -13.89 -11.46 21.63
CA ALA A 187 -14.89 -10.61 20.99
C ALA A 187 -16.24 -11.35 20.86
N GLU A 188 -16.21 -12.62 20.42
CA GLU A 188 -17.40 -13.46 20.32
C GLU A 188 -18.06 -13.66 21.70
N ALA A 189 -17.27 -13.93 22.74
CA ALA A 189 -17.77 -14.07 24.12
C ALA A 189 -18.40 -12.78 24.65
N ALA A 190 -17.97 -11.60 24.16
CA ALA A 190 -18.57 -10.31 24.47
C ALA A 190 -19.83 -9.99 23.64
N GLY A 191 -20.24 -10.88 22.72
CA GLY A 191 -21.39 -10.70 21.83
C GLY A 191 -21.10 -9.93 20.54
N ILE A 192 -19.81 -9.77 20.17
CA ILE A 192 -19.38 -9.18 18.91
C ILE A 192 -19.14 -10.29 17.90
N HIS A 193 -19.91 -10.30 16.81
CA HIS A 193 -19.83 -11.27 15.72
C HIS A 193 -19.43 -10.56 14.42
N PRO A 194 -18.13 -10.28 14.22
CA PRO A 194 -17.68 -9.52 13.05
C PRO A 194 -17.93 -10.31 11.77
N SER A 195 -18.41 -9.63 10.74
CA SER A 195 -18.58 -10.22 9.40
C SER A 195 -17.27 -10.35 8.66
N VAL A 196 -16.22 -9.61 9.08
CA VAL A 196 -14.92 -9.57 8.40
C VAL A 196 -13.78 -9.67 9.43
N ARG A 197 -12.98 -10.72 9.31
CA ARG A 197 -11.73 -10.89 10.05
C ARG A 197 -10.57 -10.71 9.06
N HIS A 198 -9.60 -9.86 9.37
CA HIS A 198 -8.50 -9.62 8.44
C HIS A 198 -7.15 -9.41 9.13
N LEU A 199 -6.17 -10.24 8.75
CA LEU A 199 -4.83 -10.26 9.32
C LEU A 199 -3.75 -10.07 8.25
N ALA A 200 -3.74 -10.88 7.20
CA ALA A 200 -2.69 -10.92 6.19
C ALA A 200 -2.56 -9.62 5.38
N ALA A 201 -1.32 -9.22 5.15
CA ALA A 201 -0.90 -8.26 4.15
C ALA A 201 -0.39 -9.00 2.89
N SER A 202 0.44 -8.36 2.05
CA SER A 202 0.79 -8.88 0.73
C SER A 202 1.52 -10.23 0.77
N ALA A 203 2.63 -10.35 1.50
CA ALA A 203 3.43 -11.57 1.50
C ALA A 203 2.69 -12.74 2.15
N ALA A 204 2.15 -12.54 3.36
CA ALA A 204 1.41 -13.58 4.06
C ALA A 204 0.16 -14.03 3.29
N SER A 205 -0.49 -13.15 2.52
CA SER A 205 -1.66 -13.53 1.71
C SER A 205 -1.34 -14.58 0.64
N PHE A 206 -0.12 -14.61 0.14
CA PHE A 206 0.37 -15.60 -0.84
C PHE A 206 0.94 -16.85 -0.17
N ALA A 207 1.85 -16.65 0.80
CA ALA A 207 2.61 -17.72 1.42
C ALA A 207 1.85 -18.51 2.49
N ARG A 208 0.90 -17.88 3.19
CA ARG A 208 0.28 -18.39 4.43
C ARG A 208 -1.25 -18.38 4.32
N PRO A 209 -1.90 -19.38 3.66
CA PRO A 209 -3.36 -19.43 3.48
C PRO A 209 -4.15 -19.31 4.81
N GLU A 210 -3.60 -19.82 5.91
CA GLU A 210 -4.20 -19.79 7.24
C GLU A 210 -4.29 -18.38 7.85
N PHE A 211 -3.63 -17.35 7.26
CA PHE A 211 -3.69 -15.96 7.68
C PHE A 211 -4.74 -15.13 6.92
N ARG A 212 -5.37 -15.70 5.89
CA ARG A 212 -6.28 -14.95 4.99
C ARG A 212 -7.58 -14.56 5.66
N TYR A 213 -8.13 -15.44 6.51
CA TYR A 213 -9.47 -15.29 7.11
C TYR A 213 -10.53 -14.93 6.07
N ASP A 214 -11.36 -13.90 6.34
CA ASP A 214 -12.42 -13.47 5.43
C ASP A 214 -11.92 -12.49 4.37
N MET A 215 -10.81 -11.77 4.67
CA MET A 215 -10.28 -10.72 3.81
C MET A 215 -8.76 -10.57 3.96
N VAL A 216 -8.10 -10.26 2.86
CA VAL A 216 -6.68 -9.86 2.83
C VAL A 216 -6.53 -8.39 2.42
N ARG A 217 -5.50 -7.72 2.95
CA ARG A 217 -5.21 -6.32 2.63
C ARG A 217 -3.93 -6.26 1.79
N VAL A 218 -4.09 -6.21 0.48
CA VAL A 218 -2.96 -6.24 -0.45
C VAL A 218 -2.75 -4.87 -1.09
N GLY A 219 -1.54 -4.35 -0.92
CA GLY A 219 -1.06 -3.16 -1.61
C GLY A 219 0.06 -3.54 -2.57
N ALA A 220 1.29 -3.61 -2.09
CA ALA A 220 2.51 -3.77 -2.88
C ALA A 220 2.39 -4.77 -4.05
N PHE A 221 1.85 -5.95 -3.82
CA PHE A 221 1.72 -6.97 -4.86
C PHE A 221 0.77 -6.57 -6.00
N CYS A 222 -0.30 -5.83 -5.71
CA CYS A 222 -1.17 -5.31 -6.78
C CYS A 222 -0.44 -4.30 -7.68
N TYR A 223 0.58 -3.62 -7.15
CA TYR A 223 1.43 -2.70 -7.92
C TYR A 223 2.67 -3.39 -8.53
N GLY A 224 2.78 -4.72 -8.41
CA GLY A 224 3.93 -5.48 -8.88
C GLY A 224 5.21 -5.18 -8.09
N ILE A 225 5.08 -4.71 -6.85
CA ILE A 225 6.17 -4.48 -5.91
C ILE A 225 6.25 -5.72 -5.02
N ARG A 226 7.30 -6.52 -5.20
CA ARG A 226 7.56 -7.71 -4.39
C ARG A 226 8.21 -7.36 -3.05
N SER A 227 8.13 -8.26 -2.09
CA SER A 227 8.87 -8.13 -0.83
C SER A 227 10.38 -8.22 -1.08
N ALA A 228 11.17 -7.39 -0.42
CA ALA A 228 12.63 -7.48 -0.46
C ALA A 228 13.10 -8.83 0.10
N GLY A 229 14.05 -9.48 -0.58
CA GLY A 229 14.53 -10.82 -0.25
C GLY A 229 13.53 -11.95 -0.48
N GLY A 230 12.31 -11.67 -0.92
CA GLY A 230 11.27 -12.64 -1.21
C GLY A 230 11.30 -13.18 -2.64
N PRO A 231 10.29 -13.98 -3.04
CA PRO A 231 10.15 -14.50 -4.40
C PRO A 231 10.16 -13.39 -5.45
N SER A 232 10.61 -13.69 -6.67
CA SER A 232 10.58 -12.74 -7.78
C SER A 232 9.14 -12.38 -8.18
N ALA A 233 8.97 -11.27 -8.89
CA ALA A 233 7.66 -10.90 -9.43
C ALA A 233 7.14 -11.98 -10.41
N GLU A 234 8.03 -12.60 -11.19
CA GLU A 234 7.71 -13.70 -12.11
C GLU A 234 7.22 -14.95 -11.35
N ASP A 235 7.89 -15.35 -10.25
CA ASP A 235 7.46 -16.47 -9.40
C ASP A 235 6.08 -16.25 -8.78
N LEU A 236 5.76 -14.99 -8.46
CA LEU A 236 4.45 -14.58 -7.93
C LEU A 236 3.38 -14.46 -9.03
N GLY A 237 3.80 -14.41 -10.30
CA GLY A 237 2.92 -14.11 -11.44
C GLY A 237 2.44 -12.65 -11.45
N LEU A 238 3.31 -11.73 -11.03
CA LEU A 238 3.03 -10.29 -10.93
C LEU A 238 3.94 -9.51 -11.88
N GLU A 239 3.47 -8.36 -12.34
CA GLU A 239 4.22 -7.44 -13.20
C GLU A 239 4.37 -6.07 -12.54
N PRO A 240 5.57 -5.46 -12.52
CA PRO A 240 5.71 -4.06 -12.12
C PRO A 240 4.84 -3.16 -12.98
N ILE A 241 3.95 -2.37 -12.34
CA ILE A 241 3.06 -1.48 -13.10
C ILE A 241 3.73 -0.15 -13.44
N ALA A 242 4.84 0.19 -12.78
CA ALA A 242 5.49 1.48 -12.91
C ALA A 242 6.84 1.38 -13.60
N ARG A 243 7.12 2.38 -14.46
CA ARG A 243 8.41 2.59 -15.11
C ARG A 243 8.80 4.06 -14.98
N LEU A 244 9.89 4.35 -14.26
CA LEU A 244 10.45 5.69 -14.12
C LEU A 244 11.48 5.93 -15.22
N GLU A 245 11.26 6.96 -16.03
CA GLU A 245 12.11 7.34 -17.16
C GLU A 245 12.61 8.76 -17.03
N ALA A 246 13.81 9.01 -17.58
CA ALA A 246 14.38 10.33 -17.71
C ALA A 246 15.04 10.50 -19.07
N ASP A 247 14.94 11.70 -19.66
CA ASP A 247 15.58 12.02 -20.91
C ASP A 247 17.07 12.39 -20.69
N VAL A 248 17.94 12.01 -21.61
CA VAL A 248 19.31 12.51 -21.70
C VAL A 248 19.25 13.99 -22.03
N VAL A 249 19.79 14.84 -21.17
CA VAL A 249 19.83 16.30 -21.33
C VAL A 249 21.18 16.81 -21.87
N ALA A 250 22.25 16.01 -21.69
CA ALA A 250 23.54 16.28 -22.28
C ALA A 250 24.37 15.00 -22.41
N VAL A 251 25.22 14.96 -23.43
CA VAL A 251 26.20 13.87 -23.65
C VAL A 251 27.62 14.42 -23.38
N GLN A 252 28.41 13.65 -22.65
CA GLN A 252 29.80 13.88 -22.32
C GLN A 252 30.64 12.68 -22.77
N ASP A 253 31.96 12.78 -22.78
CA ASP A 253 32.85 11.72 -23.32
C ASP A 253 32.63 10.36 -22.65
N GLU A 254 32.52 10.31 -21.33
CA GLU A 254 32.38 9.07 -20.55
C GLU A 254 31.02 8.89 -19.88
N ALA A 255 30.13 9.87 -19.94
CA ALA A 255 28.85 9.85 -19.27
C ALA A 255 27.77 10.60 -20.05
N VAL A 256 26.53 10.28 -19.79
CA VAL A 256 25.39 11.11 -20.16
C VAL A 256 24.77 11.71 -18.91
N ARG A 257 24.22 12.91 -19.03
CA ARG A 257 23.49 13.58 -17.98
C ARG A 257 22.00 13.42 -18.26
N ILE A 258 21.25 12.92 -17.26
CA ILE A 258 19.79 12.72 -17.32
C ILE A 258 19.08 13.75 -16.44
N GLY A 259 17.90 14.17 -16.84
CA GLY A 259 17.10 15.19 -16.14
C GLY A 259 16.26 14.60 -15.00
N LEU A 260 16.90 13.87 -14.09
CA LEU A 260 16.32 13.31 -12.88
C LEU A 260 17.38 13.28 -11.78
N GLY A 261 17.03 13.68 -10.56
CA GLY A 261 17.95 13.69 -9.43
C GLY A 261 17.27 13.45 -8.08
N ALA A 262 18.00 13.79 -7.02
CA ALA A 262 17.54 13.54 -5.64
C ALA A 262 16.27 14.33 -5.28
N LEU A 263 16.10 15.54 -5.83
CA LEU A 263 14.89 16.35 -5.61
C LEU A 263 13.65 15.78 -6.31
N ASP A 264 13.86 14.89 -7.27
CA ASP A 264 12.81 14.17 -7.98
C ASP A 264 12.47 12.83 -7.31
N GLY A 265 13.19 12.48 -6.24
CA GLY A 265 12.99 11.26 -5.45
C GLY A 265 14.00 10.14 -5.70
N LEU A 266 15.02 10.33 -6.56
CA LEU A 266 16.06 9.34 -6.78
C LEU A 266 17.01 9.28 -5.56
N PRO A 267 17.11 8.16 -4.83
CA PRO A 267 17.99 8.07 -3.66
C PRO A 267 19.47 8.23 -4.04
N THR A 268 20.19 9.12 -3.35
CA THR A 268 21.63 9.33 -3.57
C THR A 268 22.47 8.10 -3.23
N SER A 269 21.98 7.23 -2.35
CA SER A 269 22.61 5.95 -1.98
C SER A 269 22.68 4.92 -3.11
N LEU A 270 21.93 5.12 -4.21
CA LEU A 270 22.00 4.30 -5.41
C LEU A 270 23.22 4.60 -6.28
N GLN A 271 23.89 5.75 -6.07
CA GLN A 271 25.09 6.14 -6.79
C GLN A 271 26.17 5.05 -6.72
N GLY A 272 26.67 4.64 -7.88
CA GLY A 272 27.69 3.60 -8.00
C GLY A 272 27.24 2.17 -7.69
N ARG A 273 25.99 1.98 -7.28
CA ARG A 273 25.42 0.67 -6.96
C ARG A 273 24.38 0.21 -7.99
N ALA A 274 23.56 1.13 -8.47
CA ALA A 274 22.50 0.82 -9.42
C ALA A 274 22.97 0.79 -10.87
N GLY A 275 22.32 -0.07 -11.66
CA GLY A 275 22.35 -0.02 -13.11
C GLY A 275 21.00 0.40 -13.64
N VAL A 276 20.98 1.20 -14.68
CA VAL A 276 19.80 1.72 -15.37
C VAL A 276 19.72 1.21 -16.79
N GLY A 277 18.52 1.10 -17.36
CA GLY A 277 18.30 0.69 -18.75
C GLY A 277 18.50 1.86 -19.72
N THR A 278 19.17 1.62 -20.82
CA THR A 278 19.43 2.61 -21.86
C THR A 278 19.27 1.97 -23.25
N PRO A 279 19.16 2.74 -24.34
CA PRO A 279 19.19 2.18 -25.71
C PRO A 279 20.43 1.35 -26.01
N GLY A 280 21.54 1.57 -25.28
CA GLY A 280 22.75 0.77 -25.37
C GLY A 280 22.81 -0.40 -24.37
N GLY A 281 21.69 -0.79 -23.74
CA GLY A 281 21.62 -1.77 -22.67
C GLY A 281 21.92 -1.18 -21.29
N ARG A 282 22.11 -2.04 -20.30
CA ARG A 282 22.35 -1.60 -18.90
C ARG A 282 23.62 -0.76 -18.77
N ARG A 283 23.53 0.36 -18.07
CA ARG A 283 24.65 1.26 -17.75
C ARG A 283 24.67 1.61 -16.26
N PRO A 284 25.85 1.87 -15.66
CA PRO A 284 25.95 2.26 -14.25
C PRO A 284 25.39 3.66 -14.02
N LEU A 285 24.67 3.85 -12.91
CA LEU A 285 24.33 5.15 -12.35
C LEU A 285 25.55 5.69 -11.61
N LEU A 286 26.31 6.60 -12.26
CA LEU A 286 27.61 7.08 -11.77
C LEU A 286 27.51 8.08 -10.64
N ALA A 287 26.54 9.00 -10.72
CA ALA A 287 26.32 10.02 -9.70
C ALA A 287 24.86 10.46 -9.67
N VAL A 288 24.36 10.82 -8.48
CA VAL A 288 23.03 11.40 -8.26
C VAL A 288 23.20 12.82 -7.74
N GLY A 289 22.88 13.81 -8.57
CA GLY A 289 22.85 15.23 -8.20
C GLY A 289 21.47 15.67 -7.73
N GLY A 290 21.26 16.98 -7.57
CA GLY A 290 19.97 17.54 -7.10
C GLY A 290 18.83 17.30 -8.09
N SER A 291 18.95 17.83 -9.30
CA SER A 291 17.92 17.72 -10.36
C SER A 291 18.38 16.93 -11.58
N GLU A 292 19.64 16.49 -11.61
CA GLU A 292 20.25 15.75 -12.72
C GLU A 292 21.15 14.65 -12.15
N SER A 293 21.35 13.58 -12.91
CA SER A 293 22.24 12.48 -12.53
C SER A 293 23.16 12.11 -13.71
N LEU A 294 24.26 11.41 -13.42
CA LEU A 294 25.20 10.91 -14.41
C LEU A 294 25.04 9.41 -14.57
N VAL A 295 24.95 8.97 -15.81
CA VAL A 295 24.88 7.57 -16.24
C VAL A 295 26.03 7.28 -17.21
N GLY A 296 26.62 6.08 -17.16
CA GLY A 296 27.65 5.67 -18.11
C GLY A 296 27.17 5.78 -19.54
N THR A 297 28.02 6.28 -20.45
CA THR A 297 27.65 6.46 -21.85
C THR A 297 27.54 5.14 -22.61
N TRP A 298 27.02 5.21 -23.84
CA TRP A 298 26.97 4.09 -24.81
C TRP A 298 27.24 4.59 -26.25
N PRO A 299 27.61 3.69 -27.17
CA PRO A 299 27.80 4.06 -28.55
C PRO A 299 26.53 4.68 -29.17
N GLY A 300 26.62 5.88 -29.69
CA GLY A 300 25.50 6.59 -30.32
C GLY A 300 24.56 7.29 -29.35
N ALA A 301 24.98 7.46 -28.09
CA ALA A 301 24.20 8.23 -27.11
C ALA A 301 23.91 9.64 -27.59
N ALA A 302 22.65 10.10 -27.44
CA ALA A 302 22.21 11.41 -27.92
C ALA A 302 21.29 12.10 -26.90
N THR A 303 21.28 13.43 -26.92
CA THR A 303 20.28 14.20 -26.18
C THR A 303 18.88 13.84 -26.67
N GLY A 304 17.97 13.59 -25.72
CA GLY A 304 16.59 13.09 -25.97
C GLY A 304 16.46 11.59 -25.92
N ASP A 305 17.55 10.81 -25.86
CA ASP A 305 17.46 9.39 -25.55
C ASP A 305 16.81 9.19 -24.17
N VAL A 306 16.11 8.06 -24.01
CA VAL A 306 15.40 7.72 -22.78
C VAL A 306 16.21 6.74 -21.95
N VAL A 307 16.40 7.06 -20.68
CA VAL A 307 17.01 6.19 -19.68
C VAL A 307 15.94 5.72 -18.71
N ARG A 308 15.85 4.40 -18.47
CA ARG A 308 14.94 3.78 -17.54
C ARG A 308 15.61 3.52 -16.20
N ILE A 309 15.10 4.14 -15.17
CA ILE A 309 15.66 4.03 -13.81
C ILE A 309 15.26 2.72 -13.17
N TYR A 310 13.97 2.42 -13.24
CA TYR A 310 13.38 1.12 -12.88
C TYR A 310 12.15 0.82 -13.74
N GLY A 311 11.79 -0.46 -13.84
CA GLY A 311 10.66 -0.87 -14.65
C GLY A 311 10.51 -2.38 -14.74
N THR A 312 10.26 -2.86 -15.96
CA THR A 312 9.98 -4.27 -16.29
C THR A 312 11.20 -5.03 -16.82
N ALA A 313 12.41 -4.50 -16.62
CA ALA A 313 13.70 -5.06 -17.06
C ALA A 313 13.87 -5.14 -18.60
N THR A 314 13.12 -4.39 -19.39
CA THR A 314 13.14 -4.45 -20.86
C THR A 314 14.51 -4.06 -21.45
N ASP A 315 15.17 -3.03 -20.89
CA ASP A 315 16.49 -2.54 -21.32
C ASP A 315 17.59 -2.85 -20.29
N GLY A 316 17.32 -3.81 -19.38
CA GLY A 316 18.26 -4.24 -18.35
C GLY A 316 18.22 -3.42 -17.05
N GLU A 317 17.22 -2.53 -16.90
CA GLU A 317 16.91 -1.91 -15.61
C GLU A 317 16.40 -2.94 -14.61
N GLY A 318 16.50 -2.64 -13.30
CA GLY A 318 15.84 -3.42 -12.24
C GLY A 318 14.43 -2.92 -11.98
N SER A 319 13.67 -3.66 -11.18
CA SER A 319 12.40 -3.21 -10.58
C SER A 319 12.67 -2.19 -9.45
N ALA A 320 11.61 -1.57 -8.90
CA ALA A 320 11.71 -0.73 -7.71
C ALA A 320 12.29 -1.52 -6.52
N THR A 321 11.89 -2.81 -6.36
CA THR A 321 12.42 -3.67 -5.28
C THR A 321 13.89 -4.01 -5.50
N ASP A 322 14.32 -4.26 -6.74
CA ASP A 322 15.74 -4.51 -7.03
C ASP A 322 16.63 -3.31 -6.67
N LEU A 323 16.15 -2.08 -6.91
CA LEU A 323 16.85 -0.88 -6.47
C LEU A 323 16.85 -0.74 -4.94
N ALA A 324 15.75 -1.07 -4.29
CA ALA A 324 15.60 -1.01 -2.84
C ALA A 324 16.60 -1.95 -2.15
N GLU A 325 16.74 -3.18 -2.64
CA GLU A 325 17.67 -4.17 -2.10
C GLU A 325 19.14 -3.72 -2.16
N LEU A 326 19.50 -2.89 -3.14
CA LEU A 326 20.86 -2.32 -3.22
C LEU A 326 21.20 -1.36 -2.08
N ILE A 327 20.18 -0.83 -1.39
CA ILE A 327 20.35 0.21 -0.36
C ILE A 327 19.62 -0.16 0.94
N ASP A 328 19.37 -1.44 1.16
CA ASP A 328 18.80 -2.02 2.38
C ASP A 328 17.43 -1.41 2.76
N THR A 329 16.54 -1.24 1.77
CA THR A 329 15.17 -0.76 1.97
C THR A 329 14.14 -1.61 1.20
N ILE A 330 12.90 -1.14 1.08
CA ILE A 330 11.78 -1.84 0.44
C ILE A 330 11.33 -1.13 -0.85
N GLY A 331 10.77 -1.90 -1.80
CA GLY A 331 10.35 -1.37 -3.10
C GLY A 331 9.31 -0.26 -3.01
N GLU A 332 8.45 -0.32 -2.00
CA GLU A 332 7.46 0.72 -1.72
C GLU A 332 8.11 2.07 -1.43
N GLU A 333 9.24 2.10 -0.71
CA GLU A 333 9.96 3.34 -0.44
C GLU A 333 10.50 3.98 -1.73
N ILE A 334 11.02 3.17 -2.64
CA ILE A 334 11.48 3.68 -3.95
C ILE A 334 10.31 4.27 -4.74
N ALA A 335 9.17 3.61 -4.75
CA ALA A 335 7.99 4.05 -5.49
C ALA A 335 7.40 5.36 -4.92
N VAL A 336 7.20 5.45 -3.60
CA VAL A 336 6.58 6.62 -2.96
C VAL A 336 7.50 7.85 -2.91
N ARG A 337 8.81 7.67 -3.09
CA ARG A 337 9.76 8.79 -3.16
C ARG A 337 9.65 9.60 -4.45
N VAL A 338 9.10 9.02 -5.52
CA VAL A 338 8.95 9.75 -6.79
C VAL A 338 8.13 11.01 -6.57
N SER A 339 8.76 12.16 -6.77
CA SER A 339 8.17 13.48 -6.55
C SER A 339 6.78 13.59 -7.22
N PRO A 340 5.76 14.15 -6.56
CA PRO A 340 4.46 14.41 -7.17
C PRO A 340 4.55 15.39 -8.37
N LEU A 341 5.66 16.11 -8.50
CA LEU A 341 5.90 17.00 -9.65
C LEU A 341 6.31 16.24 -10.91
N ILE A 342 6.77 14.99 -10.81
CA ILE A 342 7.00 14.13 -11.96
C ILE A 342 5.63 13.73 -12.55
N PRO A 343 5.37 14.00 -13.85
CA PRO A 343 4.09 13.63 -14.44
C PRO A 343 3.91 12.11 -14.49
N ARG A 344 2.70 11.64 -14.14
CA ARG A 344 2.26 10.26 -14.34
C ARG A 344 1.63 10.14 -15.71
N VAL A 345 2.03 9.14 -16.48
CA VAL A 345 1.50 8.81 -17.81
C VAL A 345 0.84 7.45 -17.74
N TYR A 346 -0.47 7.41 -17.89
CA TYR A 346 -1.28 6.18 -17.76
C TYR A 346 -1.50 5.51 -19.12
N THR A 347 -1.40 4.15 -19.15
CA THR A 347 -1.60 3.32 -20.35
C THR A 347 -2.50 2.10 -20.07
#